data_25cdf5dc9263e232245359482c227112
#
_entry.id   25cdf5dc9263e232245359482c227112
#
_cell.length_a   1.000
_cell.length_b   1.000
_cell.length_c   1.000
_cell.angle_alpha   90.00
_cell.angle_beta   90.00
_cell.angle_gamma   90.00
#
_symmetry.space_group_name_H-M   'P 1'
#
loop_
_entity.id
_entity.type
_entity.pdbx_description
1 polymer ?
#
loop_
_entity_poly.entity_id
_entity_poly.type
_entity_poly.pdbx_seq_one_letter_code
_entity_poly.pdbx_strand_id
1 'polypeptide(L)'
;GNKLLDGANPSLSFQIGPNDADAMEVLLQDASVLALGIGSSGTSAAITSRRLEAIDADILAADIKINGESFSSATLDHDSTTAFDADGRVDSTGFGDADNSANGGKIANTIAQVINSNSHIHGAVATAFNKVEGNGTFALTGTITINDVTLNVDSSTSRVDFVKEVNANVSGLTASLVDNKIVFENTDGDEIVIANGGAEIGMTDDVYGGFVSISNIDGSDVKIEA
;
A
#
# COMPACT_ATOMS: atom_id res chain seq x y z
N GLY A 1 22.13 -33.97 3.08
CA GLY A 1 22.00 -34.38 1.68
C GLY A 1 22.07 -33.15 0.78
N ASN A 2 22.65 -33.27 -0.40
CA ASN A 2 22.72 -32.16 -1.36
C ASN A 2 21.31 -31.86 -1.88
N LYS A 3 20.93 -30.60 -1.86
CA LYS A 3 19.74 -30.14 -2.53
C LYS A 3 20.04 -30.02 -4.02
N LEU A 4 19.16 -30.53 -4.87
CA LEU A 4 19.42 -30.65 -6.31
C LEU A 4 18.68 -29.65 -7.18
N LEU A 5 17.66 -28.97 -6.61
CA LEU A 5 16.75 -28.11 -7.36
C LEU A 5 16.63 -26.68 -6.77
N ASP A 6 17.63 -26.25 -6.00
CA ASP A 6 17.69 -24.94 -5.37
C ASP A 6 18.63 -23.94 -6.08
N GLY A 7 19.09 -24.31 -7.29
CA GLY A 7 20.01 -23.49 -8.09
C GLY A 7 21.48 -23.52 -7.61
N ALA A 8 21.77 -24.14 -6.46
CA ALA A 8 23.14 -24.19 -5.93
C ALA A 8 24.06 -25.17 -6.73
N ASN A 9 23.47 -26.13 -7.42
CA ASN A 9 24.18 -27.11 -8.24
C ASN A 9 23.63 -27.07 -9.67
N PRO A 10 24.21 -26.25 -10.56
CA PRO A 10 23.69 -26.07 -11.93
C PRO A 10 23.87 -27.29 -12.81
N SER A 11 24.76 -28.19 -12.47
CA SER A 11 24.96 -29.47 -13.19
C SER A 11 25.41 -30.59 -12.28
N LEU A 12 25.09 -31.82 -12.68
CA LEU A 12 25.60 -33.05 -12.08
C LEU A 12 26.30 -33.87 -13.15
N SER A 13 27.53 -34.32 -12.84
CA SER A 13 28.27 -35.24 -13.68
C SER A 13 28.07 -36.67 -13.20
N PHE A 14 27.62 -37.56 -14.09
CA PHE A 14 27.45 -38.99 -13.86
C PHE A 14 28.48 -39.76 -14.66
N GLN A 15 29.31 -40.55 -13.99
CA GLN A 15 30.19 -41.49 -14.67
C GLN A 15 29.36 -42.64 -15.23
N ILE A 16 29.33 -42.80 -16.55
CA ILE A 16 28.53 -43.83 -17.24
C ILE A 16 29.35 -44.94 -17.84
N GLY A 17 30.70 -44.84 -17.80
CA GLY A 17 31.62 -45.82 -18.34
C GLY A 17 32.92 -45.92 -17.51
N PRO A 18 33.83 -46.82 -17.88
CA PRO A 18 35.04 -47.12 -17.11
C PRO A 18 36.17 -46.07 -17.28
N ASN A 19 36.06 -45.15 -18.26
CA ASN A 19 37.08 -44.13 -18.51
C ASN A 19 36.65 -42.77 -18.04
N ASP A 20 37.60 -41.88 -17.70
CA ASP A 20 37.31 -40.50 -17.23
C ASP A 20 36.52 -39.66 -18.25
N ALA A 21 36.59 -40.01 -19.53
CA ALA A 21 35.84 -39.35 -20.59
C ALA A 21 34.39 -39.84 -20.74
N ASP A 22 34.00 -40.90 -20.02
CA ASP A 22 32.68 -41.49 -20.08
C ASP A 22 31.73 -40.89 -19.03
N ALA A 23 31.84 -39.57 -18.81
CA ALA A 23 30.95 -38.82 -17.93
C ALA A 23 29.86 -38.12 -18.72
N MET A 24 28.65 -38.17 -18.23
CA MET A 24 27.51 -37.41 -18.75
C MET A 24 27.17 -36.28 -17.79
N GLU A 25 27.11 -35.06 -18.30
CA GLU A 25 26.68 -33.91 -17.53
C GLU A 25 25.18 -33.68 -17.73
N VAL A 26 24.44 -33.61 -16.63
CA VAL A 26 23.03 -33.31 -16.61
C VAL A 26 22.88 -31.90 -16.03
N LEU A 27 22.38 -30.97 -16.84
CA LEU A 27 22.04 -29.61 -16.37
C LEU A 27 20.79 -29.70 -15.51
N LEU A 28 20.89 -29.17 -14.31
CA LEU A 28 19.77 -29.04 -13.39
C LEU A 28 19.21 -27.63 -13.50
N GLN A 29 17.92 -27.52 -13.72
CA GLN A 29 17.26 -26.23 -13.63
C GLN A 29 16.90 -25.93 -12.18
N ASP A 30 17.06 -24.67 -11.80
CA ASP A 30 16.56 -24.17 -10.54
C ASP A 30 15.02 -24.28 -10.55
N ALA A 31 14.48 -25.09 -9.65
CA ALA A 31 13.05 -25.28 -9.46
C ALA A 31 12.61 -24.71 -8.09
N SER A 32 13.37 -23.73 -7.57
CA SER A 32 12.91 -22.95 -6.42
C SER A 32 11.61 -22.21 -6.75
N VAL A 33 10.84 -21.92 -5.73
CA VAL A 33 9.58 -21.16 -5.84
C VAL A 33 9.79 -19.84 -6.60
N LEU A 34 10.99 -19.27 -6.46
CA LEU A 34 11.43 -18.05 -7.12
C LEU A 34 11.66 -18.22 -8.62
N ALA A 35 12.43 -19.26 -9.01
CA ALA A 35 12.75 -19.55 -10.40
C ALA A 35 11.53 -20.01 -11.20
N LEU A 36 10.57 -20.66 -10.54
CA LEU A 36 9.29 -21.06 -11.13
C LEU A 36 8.28 -19.92 -11.24
N GLY A 37 8.61 -18.71 -10.76
CA GLY A 37 7.72 -17.55 -10.80
C GLY A 37 6.48 -17.67 -9.91
N ILE A 38 6.47 -18.64 -8.97
CA ILE A 38 5.35 -18.88 -8.05
C ILE A 38 5.56 -18.08 -6.75
N GLY A 39 6.79 -17.58 -6.53
CA GLY A 39 7.17 -16.73 -5.41
C GLY A 39 7.52 -15.33 -5.89
N SER A 40 7.37 -14.33 -5.04
CA SER A 40 7.83 -12.98 -5.34
C SER A 40 9.36 -12.96 -5.37
N SER A 41 9.91 -12.53 -6.49
CA SER A 41 11.33 -12.35 -6.73
C SER A 41 11.93 -11.34 -5.73
N GLY A 42 12.50 -11.82 -4.63
CA GLY A 42 13.42 -11.04 -3.79
C GLY A 42 12.86 -9.79 -3.08
N THR A 43 11.56 -9.54 -3.19
CA THR A 43 10.86 -8.58 -2.33
C THR A 43 10.18 -9.38 -1.23
N SER A 44 10.50 -9.09 0.02
CA SER A 44 9.74 -9.56 1.16
C SER A 44 8.26 -9.43 0.86
N ALA A 45 7.47 -10.44 1.21
CA ALA A 45 6.03 -10.37 1.07
C ALA A 45 5.54 -9.18 1.92
N ALA A 46 5.29 -8.06 1.27
CA ALA A 46 4.68 -6.92 1.94
C ALA A 46 3.24 -7.31 2.30
N ILE A 47 2.85 -7.02 3.53
CA ILE A 47 1.47 -7.16 3.97
C ILE A 47 0.79 -5.82 3.76
N THR A 48 -0.29 -5.81 2.99
CA THR A 48 -1.11 -4.61 2.80
C THR A 48 -2.38 -4.72 3.63
N SER A 49 -2.72 -3.67 4.35
CA SER A 49 -3.95 -3.57 5.13
C SER A 49 -5.20 -3.62 4.22
N ARG A 50 -6.36 -3.78 4.83
CA ARG A 50 -7.61 -3.34 4.20
C ARG A 50 -7.59 -1.82 4.08
N ARG A 51 -8.55 -1.26 3.34
CA ARG A 51 -8.82 0.18 3.37
C ARG A 51 -9.07 0.60 4.82
N LEU A 52 -8.35 1.60 5.28
CA LEU A 52 -8.48 2.13 6.64
C LEU A 52 -9.53 3.23 6.59
N GLU A 53 -10.66 2.94 7.17
CA GLU A 53 -11.76 3.89 7.37
C GLU A 53 -11.64 4.54 8.74
N ALA A 54 -12.62 5.36 9.13
CA ALA A 54 -12.62 6.02 10.42
C ALA A 54 -12.32 5.05 11.58
N ILE A 55 -11.47 5.47 12.50
CA ILE A 55 -11.15 4.73 13.73
C ILE A 55 -11.91 5.41 14.87
N ASP A 56 -12.70 4.66 15.58
CA ASP A 56 -13.58 5.10 16.66
C ASP A 56 -13.12 4.64 18.07
N ALA A 57 -11.90 4.15 18.17
CA ALA A 57 -11.31 3.70 19.44
C ALA A 57 -9.78 3.82 19.42
N ASP A 58 -9.21 4.01 20.60
CA ASP A 58 -7.76 4.01 20.80
C ASP A 58 -7.12 2.69 20.40
N ILE A 59 -5.91 2.74 19.83
CA ILE A 59 -5.07 1.58 19.58
C ILE A 59 -3.95 1.59 20.63
N LEU A 60 -3.99 0.61 21.55
CA LEU A 60 -2.95 0.48 22.56
C LEU A 60 -1.64 -0.02 21.91
N ALA A 61 -0.50 0.40 22.44
CA ALA A 61 0.80 -0.02 21.96
C ALA A 61 0.99 -1.55 21.91
N ALA A 62 0.27 -2.30 22.74
CA ALA A 62 0.34 -3.76 22.84
C ALA A 62 -0.69 -4.50 21.95
N ASP A 63 -1.66 -3.80 21.36
CA ASP A 63 -2.76 -4.42 20.61
C ASP A 63 -2.28 -5.02 19.30
N ILE A 64 -1.26 -4.42 18.69
CA ILE A 64 -0.67 -4.89 17.44
C ILE A 64 0.82 -5.12 17.65
N LYS A 65 1.28 -6.29 17.22
CA LYS A 65 2.70 -6.62 17.18
C LYS A 65 3.17 -6.87 15.76
N ILE A 66 4.35 -6.35 15.46
CA ILE A 66 5.06 -6.62 14.21
C ILE A 66 6.33 -7.41 14.59
N ASN A 67 6.47 -8.61 14.03
CA ASN A 67 7.59 -9.51 14.33
C ASN A 67 7.75 -9.84 15.84
N GLY A 68 6.64 -9.84 16.59
CA GLY A 68 6.63 -10.12 18.03
C GLY A 68 6.84 -8.89 18.92
N GLU A 69 7.16 -7.73 18.36
CA GLU A 69 7.38 -6.47 19.06
C GLU A 69 6.23 -5.49 18.84
N SER A 70 5.98 -4.58 19.77
CA SER A 70 4.92 -3.58 19.63
C SER A 70 5.12 -2.70 18.40
N PHE A 71 4.04 -2.46 17.65
CA PHE A 71 4.07 -1.60 16.46
C PHE A 71 4.33 -0.12 16.80
N SER A 72 3.99 0.30 18.02
CA SER A 72 4.09 1.66 18.52
C SER A 72 4.76 1.69 19.90
N SER A 73 5.41 2.78 20.23
CA SER A 73 5.96 3.04 21.57
C SER A 73 4.92 3.58 22.56
N ALA A 74 3.75 4.02 22.08
CA ALA A 74 2.69 4.62 22.89
C ALA A 74 1.31 4.26 22.33
N THR A 75 0.27 4.51 23.11
CA THR A 75 -1.12 4.42 22.67
C THR A 75 -1.39 5.49 21.61
N LEU A 76 -2.09 5.12 20.54
CA LEU A 76 -2.65 6.04 19.58
C LEU A 76 -4.06 6.40 19.99
N ASP A 77 -4.25 7.64 20.36
CA ASP A 77 -5.51 8.21 20.81
C ASP A 77 -6.33 8.65 19.60
N HIS A 78 -7.54 8.11 19.43
CA HIS A 78 -8.40 8.40 18.29
C HIS A 78 -8.95 9.83 18.29
N ASP A 79 -9.10 10.44 19.48
CA ASP A 79 -9.65 11.80 19.65
C ASP A 79 -8.60 12.91 19.48
N SER A 80 -7.32 12.54 19.41
CA SER A 80 -6.25 13.55 19.39
C SER A 80 -5.85 13.96 17.97
N THR A 81 -5.59 15.25 17.82
CA THR A 81 -5.24 15.90 16.55
C THR A 81 -3.75 15.81 16.21
N THR A 82 -2.92 15.27 17.12
CA THR A 82 -1.45 15.17 16.90
C THR A 82 -0.95 13.77 17.18
N ALA A 83 -0.29 13.15 16.20
CA ALA A 83 0.30 11.81 16.34
C ALA A 83 1.77 11.85 16.78
N PHE A 84 2.44 12.99 16.67
CA PHE A 84 3.86 13.14 16.95
C PHE A 84 4.13 14.41 17.77
N ASP A 85 5.09 14.32 18.68
CA ASP A 85 5.65 15.47 19.36
C ASP A 85 6.53 16.32 18.41
N ALA A 86 7.01 17.46 18.91
CA ALA A 86 7.87 18.35 18.15
C ALA A 86 9.23 17.73 17.74
N ASP A 87 9.62 16.63 18.38
CA ASP A 87 10.85 15.89 18.10
C ASP A 87 10.61 14.72 17.11
N GLY A 88 9.38 14.56 16.59
CA GLY A 88 9.00 13.50 15.66
C GLY A 88 8.85 12.12 16.32
N ARG A 89 8.72 12.07 17.65
CA ARG A 89 8.39 10.84 18.37
C ARG A 89 6.88 10.68 18.46
N VAL A 90 6.43 9.43 18.55
CA VAL A 90 5.02 9.16 18.87
C VAL A 90 4.75 9.74 20.26
N ASP A 91 4.06 10.84 20.28
CA ASP A 91 3.42 11.34 21.50
C ASP A 91 2.18 10.50 21.78
N SER A 92 1.73 10.39 23.00
CA SER A 92 0.50 9.66 23.38
C SER A 92 -0.80 10.24 22.75
N THR A 93 -0.70 10.69 21.53
CA THR A 93 -1.71 11.52 20.89
C THR A 93 -1.86 11.08 19.44
N GLY A 94 -2.84 10.85 19.01
CA GLY A 94 -3.77 10.53 18.04
C GLY A 94 -3.44 10.48 16.56
N PHE A 95 -4.47 10.16 15.84
CA PHE A 95 -4.47 9.98 14.38
C PHE A 95 -4.53 11.30 13.59
N GLY A 96 -4.30 12.44 14.24
CA GLY A 96 -4.29 13.73 13.53
C GLY A 96 -5.60 14.02 12.81
N ASP A 97 -6.69 14.20 13.55
CA ASP A 97 -8.01 14.52 12.97
C ASP A 97 -8.57 13.40 12.06
N ALA A 98 -8.32 12.15 12.46
CA ALA A 98 -8.66 10.95 11.71
C ALA A 98 -10.17 10.74 11.50
N ASP A 99 -11.03 11.40 12.29
CA ASP A 99 -12.46 11.33 12.16
C ASP A 99 -13.06 12.55 11.41
N ASN A 100 -12.24 13.56 11.10
CA ASN A 100 -12.71 14.75 10.43
C ASN A 100 -12.58 14.63 8.91
N SER A 101 -13.62 14.12 8.31
CA SER A 101 -13.79 14.06 6.85
C SER A 101 -13.66 15.41 6.15
N ALA A 102 -13.66 16.54 6.89
CA ALA A 102 -13.53 17.87 6.33
C ALA A 102 -12.08 18.25 5.96
N ASN A 103 -11.07 17.52 6.50
CA ASN A 103 -9.66 17.81 6.24
C ASN A 103 -8.91 16.65 5.55
N GLY A 104 -9.61 15.67 5.02
CA GLY A 104 -9.02 14.47 4.43
C GLY A 104 -8.24 13.68 5.49
N GLY A 105 -8.85 12.65 6.07
CA GLY A 105 -8.24 11.87 7.15
C GLY A 105 -6.90 11.28 6.74
N LYS A 106 -5.97 11.27 7.68
CA LYS A 106 -4.57 10.85 7.48
C LYS A 106 -4.25 9.52 8.16
N ILE A 107 -5.27 8.70 8.42
CA ILE A 107 -5.13 7.46 9.20
C ILE A 107 -4.00 6.57 8.67
N ALA A 108 -3.99 6.28 7.38
CA ALA A 108 -2.98 5.41 6.79
C ALA A 108 -1.57 6.01 6.88
N ASN A 109 -1.46 7.32 6.61
CA ASN A 109 -0.21 8.06 6.75
C ASN A 109 0.30 8.00 8.19
N THR A 110 -0.56 8.34 9.16
CA THR A 110 -0.22 8.32 10.58
C THR A 110 0.23 6.94 11.04
N ILE A 111 -0.51 5.88 10.72
CA ILE A 111 -0.12 4.51 11.06
C ILE A 111 1.22 4.14 10.44
N ALA A 112 1.46 4.47 9.17
CA ALA A 112 2.73 4.21 8.53
C ALA A 112 3.89 4.96 9.21
N GLN A 113 3.70 6.22 9.59
CA GLN A 113 4.69 7.00 10.33
C GLN A 113 4.98 6.42 11.71
N VAL A 114 3.92 5.99 12.44
CA VAL A 114 4.06 5.34 13.76
C VAL A 114 4.86 4.06 13.65
N ILE A 115 4.56 3.18 12.68
CA ILE A 115 5.34 1.97 12.44
C ILE A 115 6.79 2.34 12.12
N ASN A 116 7.03 3.31 11.25
CA ASN A 116 8.38 3.72 10.85
C ASN A 116 9.19 4.30 12.01
N SER A 117 8.56 5.04 12.94
CA SER A 117 9.23 5.57 14.11
C SER A 117 9.77 4.48 15.04
N ASN A 118 9.13 3.31 15.02
CA ASN A 118 9.48 2.13 15.84
C ASN A 118 10.21 1.03 15.03
N SER A 119 10.62 1.32 13.81
CA SER A 119 11.25 0.36 12.88
C SER A 119 12.54 -0.26 13.44
N HIS A 120 13.26 0.46 14.27
CA HIS A 120 14.49 -0.02 14.93
C HIS A 120 14.23 -1.14 15.97
N ILE A 121 12.99 -1.32 16.42
CA ILE A 121 12.58 -2.36 17.38
C ILE A 121 12.09 -3.60 16.64
N HIS A 122 11.11 -3.43 15.76
CA HIS A 122 10.46 -4.57 15.09
C HIS A 122 11.05 -4.90 13.70
N GLY A 123 11.98 -4.10 13.18
CA GLY A 123 12.69 -4.37 11.92
C GLY A 123 11.87 -4.17 10.64
N ALA A 124 10.65 -3.63 10.74
CA ALA A 124 9.77 -3.41 9.59
C ALA A 124 9.63 -1.92 9.26
N VAL A 125 9.28 -1.63 8.02
CA VAL A 125 8.91 -0.31 7.51
C VAL A 125 7.54 -0.35 6.87
N ALA A 126 6.85 0.78 6.88
CA ALA A 126 5.52 0.93 6.32
C ALA A 126 5.47 2.07 5.31
N THR A 127 4.66 1.90 4.28
CA THR A 127 4.30 2.95 3.32
C THR A 127 2.80 3.06 3.27
N ALA A 128 2.29 4.28 3.26
CA ALA A 128 0.88 4.55 3.04
C ALA A 128 0.64 4.90 1.57
N PHE A 129 -0.53 4.57 1.08
CA PHE A 129 -1.00 4.96 -0.26
C PHE A 129 -2.52 4.91 -0.29
N ASN A 130 -3.12 5.58 -1.25
CA ASN A 130 -4.54 5.42 -1.52
C ASN A 130 -4.79 5.20 -3.01
N LYS A 131 -5.80 4.41 -3.32
CA LYS A 131 -6.22 4.13 -4.68
C LYS A 131 -7.71 3.90 -4.75
N VAL A 132 -8.39 4.63 -5.62
CA VAL A 132 -9.82 4.48 -5.92
C VAL A 132 -10.00 4.28 -7.41
N GLU A 133 -10.76 3.28 -7.80
CA GLU A 133 -10.99 2.92 -9.19
C GLU A 133 -12.48 2.96 -9.51
N GLY A 134 -12.85 3.68 -10.56
CA GLY A 134 -14.20 3.70 -11.08
C GLY A 134 -14.59 2.42 -11.81
N ASN A 135 -15.87 2.20 -11.99
CA ASN A 135 -16.41 1.02 -12.67
C ASN A 135 -16.44 1.14 -14.22
N GLY A 136 -15.92 2.23 -14.78
CA GLY A 136 -15.92 2.51 -16.22
C GLY A 136 -17.10 3.37 -16.71
N THR A 137 -18.06 3.70 -15.85
CA THR A 137 -19.09 4.70 -16.16
C THR A 137 -18.43 6.07 -16.33
N PHE A 138 -18.90 6.83 -17.32
CA PHE A 138 -18.47 8.22 -17.52
C PHE A 138 -19.56 8.97 -18.25
N ALA A 139 -20.30 9.78 -17.52
CA ALA A 139 -21.45 10.54 -18.04
C ALA A 139 -21.57 11.85 -17.25
N LEU A 140 -20.72 12.82 -17.56
CA LEU A 140 -20.65 14.10 -16.87
C LEU A 140 -21.88 14.96 -17.20
N THR A 141 -22.49 15.54 -16.18
CA THR A 141 -23.68 16.38 -16.33
C THR A 141 -23.58 17.72 -15.59
N GLY A 142 -22.54 17.94 -14.79
CA GLY A 142 -22.43 19.13 -13.96
C GLY A 142 -21.12 19.24 -13.22
N THR A 143 -21.18 19.54 -11.93
CA THR A 143 -20.00 19.68 -11.09
C THR A 143 -19.62 18.39 -10.39
N ILE A 144 -18.32 18.13 -10.30
CA ILE A 144 -17.75 17.05 -9.47
C ILE A 144 -16.89 17.71 -8.39
N THR A 145 -17.05 17.27 -7.15
CA THR A 145 -16.24 17.75 -6.03
C THR A 145 -15.36 16.63 -5.50
N ILE A 146 -14.03 16.85 -5.54
CA ILE A 146 -13.01 15.91 -5.10
C ILE A 146 -12.06 16.65 -4.16
N ASN A 147 -11.86 16.14 -2.94
CA ASN A 147 -11.01 16.75 -1.92
C ASN A 147 -11.29 18.27 -1.78
N ASP A 148 -12.57 18.61 -1.61
CA ASP A 148 -13.07 19.99 -1.51
C ASP A 148 -12.87 20.89 -2.74
N VAL A 149 -12.30 20.36 -3.83
CA VAL A 149 -12.15 21.07 -5.08
C VAL A 149 -13.34 20.77 -6.00
N THR A 150 -14.11 21.79 -6.34
CA THR A 150 -15.23 21.68 -7.28
C THR A 150 -14.74 21.90 -8.71
N LEU A 151 -14.86 20.89 -9.54
CA LEU A 151 -14.56 20.93 -10.97
C LEU A 151 -15.87 21.16 -11.75
N ASN A 152 -15.87 22.17 -12.62
CA ASN A 152 -16.99 22.45 -13.51
C ASN A 152 -16.79 21.65 -14.82
N VAL A 153 -17.62 20.66 -15.02
CA VAL A 153 -17.54 19.74 -16.16
C VAL A 153 -18.93 19.59 -16.81
N ASP A 154 -18.96 19.13 -18.03
CA ASP A 154 -20.22 18.93 -18.76
C ASP A 154 -20.12 17.70 -19.68
N SER A 155 -21.20 17.41 -20.39
CA SER A 155 -21.30 16.27 -21.30
C SER A 155 -20.34 16.29 -22.49
N SER A 156 -19.67 17.43 -22.74
CA SER A 156 -18.64 17.57 -23.78
C SER A 156 -17.23 17.27 -23.26
N THR A 157 -17.03 17.24 -21.96
CA THR A 157 -15.74 16.94 -21.33
C THR A 157 -15.37 15.49 -21.55
N SER A 158 -14.26 15.23 -22.21
CA SER A 158 -13.79 13.86 -22.41
C SER A 158 -13.13 13.30 -21.13
N ARG A 159 -13.01 11.96 -21.02
CA ARG A 159 -12.27 11.32 -19.90
C ARG A 159 -10.84 11.85 -19.77
N VAL A 160 -10.18 12.05 -20.89
CA VAL A 160 -8.80 12.55 -20.91
C VAL A 160 -8.73 13.99 -20.39
N ASP A 161 -9.67 14.83 -20.78
CA ASP A 161 -9.71 16.23 -20.32
C ASP A 161 -10.11 16.30 -18.84
N PHE A 162 -11.03 15.46 -18.38
CA PHE A 162 -11.36 15.33 -16.97
C PHE A 162 -10.13 14.95 -16.13
N VAL A 163 -9.37 13.92 -16.55
CA VAL A 163 -8.12 13.53 -15.86
C VAL A 163 -7.12 14.67 -15.80
N LYS A 164 -6.97 15.44 -16.87
CA LYS A 164 -6.10 16.63 -16.89
C LYS A 164 -6.60 17.70 -15.90
N GLU A 165 -7.91 17.92 -15.88
CA GLU A 165 -8.54 18.89 -14.98
C GLU A 165 -8.32 18.55 -13.52
N VAL A 166 -8.51 17.26 -13.14
CA VAL A 166 -8.21 16.77 -11.79
C VAL A 166 -6.73 16.99 -11.46
N ASN A 167 -5.82 16.54 -12.32
CA ASN A 167 -4.37 16.66 -12.09
C ASN A 167 -3.88 18.12 -12.01
N ALA A 168 -4.60 19.05 -12.63
CA ALA A 168 -4.25 20.46 -12.60
C ALA A 168 -4.75 21.18 -11.35
N ASN A 169 -5.88 20.76 -10.79
CA ASN A 169 -6.59 21.52 -9.77
C ASN A 169 -6.64 20.83 -8.39
N VAL A 170 -6.58 19.48 -8.33
CA VAL A 170 -6.65 18.74 -7.07
C VAL A 170 -5.24 18.38 -6.61
N SER A 171 -4.74 19.12 -5.62
CA SER A 171 -3.40 18.90 -5.09
C SER A 171 -3.30 17.56 -4.34
N GLY A 172 -2.14 16.90 -4.43
CA GLY A 172 -1.89 15.63 -3.73
C GLY A 172 -2.58 14.41 -4.33
N LEU A 173 -3.35 14.58 -5.41
CA LEU A 173 -4.06 13.52 -6.10
C LEU A 173 -3.52 13.36 -7.52
N THR A 174 -3.32 12.11 -7.94
CA THR A 174 -3.01 11.76 -9.32
C THR A 174 -4.19 11.02 -9.94
N ALA A 175 -4.76 11.59 -10.99
CA ALA A 175 -5.78 10.91 -11.80
C ALA A 175 -5.15 10.27 -13.03
N SER A 176 -5.65 9.10 -13.40
CA SER A 176 -5.23 8.36 -14.59
C SER A 176 -6.39 7.61 -15.25
N LEU A 177 -6.15 7.12 -16.46
CA LEU A 177 -7.06 6.21 -17.17
C LEU A 177 -6.40 4.84 -17.27
N VAL A 178 -7.05 3.84 -16.67
CA VAL A 178 -6.65 2.44 -16.74
C VAL A 178 -7.85 1.62 -17.24
N ASP A 179 -7.70 0.91 -18.33
CA ASP A 179 -8.76 0.12 -18.95
C ASP A 179 -10.10 0.87 -19.11
N ASN A 180 -9.99 2.12 -19.55
CA ASN A 180 -11.13 3.05 -19.73
C ASN A 180 -11.86 3.46 -18.44
N LYS A 181 -11.28 3.19 -17.27
CA LYS A 181 -11.75 3.60 -15.95
C LYS A 181 -10.95 4.78 -15.43
N ILE A 182 -11.59 5.67 -14.71
CA ILE A 182 -10.91 6.71 -13.94
C ILE A 182 -10.31 6.05 -12.70
N VAL A 183 -9.03 6.33 -12.44
CA VAL A 183 -8.31 5.89 -11.25
C VAL A 183 -7.72 7.10 -10.57
N PHE A 184 -7.97 7.22 -9.28
CA PHE A 184 -7.36 8.21 -8.41
C PHE A 184 -6.35 7.54 -7.49
N GLU A 185 -5.18 8.13 -7.35
CA GLU A 185 -4.10 7.63 -6.49
C GLU A 185 -3.43 8.78 -5.74
N ASN A 186 -3.03 8.52 -4.50
CA ASN A 186 -2.03 9.31 -3.79
C ASN A 186 -0.98 8.39 -3.14
N THR A 187 0.19 8.94 -2.85
CA THR A 187 1.35 8.19 -2.34
C THR A 187 1.57 8.39 -0.84
N ASP A 188 0.76 9.19 -0.20
CA ASP A 188 0.83 9.49 1.23
C ASP A 188 -0.26 8.76 2.04
N GLY A 189 -1.26 8.17 1.36
CA GLY A 189 -2.34 7.43 2.00
C GLY A 189 -3.42 8.32 2.61
N ASP A 190 -3.40 9.62 2.32
CA ASP A 190 -4.47 10.53 2.72
C ASP A 190 -5.80 10.11 2.05
N GLU A 191 -6.91 10.43 2.68
CA GLU A 191 -8.23 10.11 2.14
C GLU A 191 -8.48 10.78 0.79
N ILE A 192 -9.25 10.11 -0.04
CA ILE A 192 -9.80 10.66 -1.28
C ILE A 192 -11.29 10.84 -1.06
N VAL A 193 -11.74 12.08 -1.01
CA VAL A 193 -13.15 12.43 -0.76
C VAL A 193 -13.82 12.77 -2.08
N ILE A 194 -14.89 12.06 -2.40
CA ILE A 194 -15.78 12.39 -3.51
C ILE A 194 -17.11 12.84 -2.89
N ALA A 195 -17.34 14.14 -2.88
CA ALA A 195 -18.49 14.72 -2.19
C ALA A 195 -19.70 14.94 -3.12
N ASN A 196 -19.48 14.98 -4.42
CA ASN A 196 -20.54 15.16 -5.43
C ASN A 196 -20.09 14.64 -6.79
N GLY A 197 -21.00 13.98 -7.51
CA GLY A 197 -20.81 13.57 -8.89
C GLY A 197 -20.01 12.27 -9.09
N GLY A 198 -19.75 11.51 -8.05
CA GLY A 198 -19.01 10.23 -8.13
C GLY A 198 -19.64 9.24 -9.10
N ALA A 199 -20.97 9.12 -9.12
CA ALA A 199 -21.68 8.24 -10.02
C ALA A 199 -21.41 8.56 -11.51
N GLU A 200 -21.10 9.80 -11.86
CA GLU A 200 -20.81 10.26 -13.21
C GLU A 200 -19.46 9.74 -13.73
N ILE A 201 -18.54 9.41 -12.83
CA ILE A 201 -17.22 8.86 -13.10
C ILE A 201 -17.09 7.38 -12.67
N GLY A 202 -18.22 6.77 -12.33
CA GLY A 202 -18.29 5.36 -11.96
C GLY A 202 -17.82 5.03 -10.54
N MET A 203 -17.84 6.01 -9.65
CA MET A 203 -17.54 5.89 -8.22
C MET A 203 -18.79 6.24 -7.40
N THR A 204 -18.74 6.11 -6.09
CA THR A 204 -19.77 6.64 -5.18
C THR A 204 -19.29 7.95 -4.56
N ASP A 205 -20.23 8.78 -4.13
CA ASP A 205 -19.90 9.90 -3.25
C ASP A 205 -19.61 9.31 -1.88
N ASP A 206 -18.35 9.37 -1.47
CA ASP A 206 -17.87 8.72 -0.25
C ASP A 206 -16.49 9.24 0.15
N VAL A 207 -16.05 8.89 1.35
CA VAL A 207 -14.71 9.11 1.87
C VAL A 207 -13.93 7.80 1.74
N TYR A 208 -12.91 7.81 0.91
CA TYR A 208 -12.08 6.63 0.65
C TYR A 208 -10.77 6.74 1.44
N GLY A 209 -10.68 6.06 2.57
CA GLY A 209 -9.46 5.96 3.37
C GLY A 209 -8.32 5.24 2.65
N GLY A 210 -7.10 5.41 3.13
CA GLY A 210 -5.90 4.83 2.53
C GLY A 210 -5.61 3.39 2.94
N PHE A 211 -4.47 2.91 2.50
CA PHE A 211 -3.90 1.60 2.80
C PHE A 211 -2.50 1.76 3.40
N VAL A 212 -2.10 0.82 4.22
CA VAL A 212 -0.72 0.69 4.70
C VAL A 212 -0.12 -0.61 4.19
N SER A 213 1.04 -0.53 3.59
CA SER A 213 1.85 -1.68 3.19
C SER A 213 3.07 -1.78 4.09
N ILE A 214 3.29 -2.93 4.72
CA ILE A 214 4.35 -3.18 5.70
C ILE A 214 5.29 -4.24 5.13
N SER A 215 6.59 -3.99 5.20
CA SER A 215 7.63 -4.93 4.78
C SER A 215 8.80 -4.92 5.77
N ASN A 216 9.53 -6.03 5.88
CA ASN A 216 10.74 -6.08 6.68
C ASN A 216 11.92 -5.43 5.93
N ILE A 217 12.77 -4.72 6.67
CA ILE A 217 13.96 -4.03 6.13
C ILE A 217 14.95 -5.03 5.54
N ASP A 218 15.04 -6.23 6.10
CA ASP A 218 15.98 -7.28 5.68
C ASP A 218 15.44 -8.19 4.57
N GLY A 219 14.22 -7.94 4.11
CA GLY A 219 13.59 -8.73 3.07
C GLY A 219 12.94 -10.04 3.53
N SER A 220 12.89 -10.32 4.83
CA SER A 220 12.19 -11.48 5.38
C SER A 220 10.67 -11.26 5.43
N ASP A 221 9.90 -12.33 5.68
CA ASP A 221 8.45 -12.23 5.82
C ASP A 221 8.06 -11.46 7.09
N VAL A 222 7.12 -10.53 6.96
CA VAL A 222 6.54 -9.80 8.08
C VAL A 222 5.53 -10.68 8.81
N LYS A 223 5.56 -10.66 10.14
CA LYS A 223 4.53 -11.27 10.98
C LYS A 223 3.75 -10.17 11.69
N ILE A 224 2.43 -10.23 11.61
CA ILE A 224 1.52 -9.34 12.34
C ILE A 224 0.67 -10.20 13.26
N GLU A 225 0.63 -9.79 14.53
CA GLU A 225 -0.15 -10.42 15.60
C GLU A 225 -1.02 -9.33 16.26
N ALA A 226 -2.28 -9.66 16.61
CA ALA A 226 -3.23 -8.79 17.27
C ALA A 226 -3.92 -9.54 18.42
#